data_996da9446e61055e10d402197840c325
#
_entry.id   996da9446e61055e10d402197840c325
#
_cell.length_a   1.000
_cell.length_b   1.000
_cell.length_c   1.000
_cell.angle_alpha   90.00
_cell.angle_beta   90.00
_cell.angle_gamma   90.00
#
_symmetry.space_group_name_H-M   'P 1'
#
loop_
_entity.id
_entity.type
_entity.pdbx_description
1 polymer ?
#
loop_
_entity_poly.entity_id
_entity_poly.type
_entity_poly.pdbx_seq_one_letter_code
_entity_poly.pdbx_strand_id
1 'polypeptide(L)'
;MAEIKDAENTILMELKNGTVTIELLPDIAPGHCDRMKELARSGKYDNVSFHRVIEGFMAQTGDVEYGNMENEYQPHRAGTGGSELPNLKAEFSGIPHDRGTLGAARSQNPDSANSQFFINFNDNHFLNRQYTVYGRVIGGMDIVDEIVRGEPPVNPDRMVSVKVAADV
;
A
#
# COMPACT_ATOMS: atom_id res chain seq x y z
N MET A 1 15.29 14.23 -3.43
CA MET A 1 13.83 14.45 -3.62
C MET A 1 13.39 13.81 -4.93
N ALA A 2 12.31 13.05 -4.88
CA ALA A 2 11.82 12.37 -6.08
C ALA A 2 11.21 13.37 -7.08
N GLU A 3 11.45 13.16 -8.35
CA GLU A 3 10.84 13.95 -9.40
C GLU A 3 9.45 13.40 -9.72
N ILE A 4 8.43 14.25 -9.55
CA ILE A 4 7.05 13.88 -9.84
C ILE A 4 6.72 14.28 -11.27
N LYS A 5 6.48 13.28 -12.12
CA LYS A 5 6.17 13.49 -13.55
C LYS A 5 4.68 13.61 -13.79
N ASP A 6 3.86 12.91 -12.99
CA ASP A 6 2.40 12.90 -13.12
C ASP A 6 1.79 12.97 -11.72
N ALA A 7 1.50 14.19 -11.29
CA ALA A 7 1.00 14.43 -9.93
C ALA A 7 -0.36 13.75 -9.67
N GLU A 8 -1.21 13.61 -10.69
CA GLU A 8 -2.51 12.95 -10.52
C GLU A 8 -2.35 11.46 -10.20
N ASN A 9 -1.28 10.84 -10.66
CA ASN A 9 -0.99 9.42 -10.45
C ASN A 9 0.22 9.20 -9.54
N THR A 10 0.44 10.12 -8.60
CA THR A 10 1.52 10.03 -7.61
C THR A 10 0.92 10.16 -6.22
N ILE A 11 1.32 9.26 -5.32
CA ILE A 11 0.87 9.25 -3.93
C ILE A 11 1.99 9.73 -3.02
N LEU A 12 1.64 10.61 -2.10
CA LEU A 12 2.53 11.05 -1.02
C LEU A 12 2.05 10.40 0.27
N MET A 13 2.82 9.44 0.77
CA MET A 13 2.52 8.72 2.01
C MET A 13 3.45 9.22 3.09
N GLU A 14 2.90 9.90 4.09
CA GLU A 14 3.69 10.41 5.19
C GLU A 14 3.80 9.38 6.30
N LEU A 15 5.03 9.06 6.69
CA LEU A 15 5.34 8.23 7.83
C LEU A 15 6.05 9.09 8.88
N LYS A 16 6.27 8.56 10.08
CA LYS A 16 6.91 9.33 11.16
C LYS A 16 8.30 9.86 10.81
N ASN A 17 9.02 9.17 9.92
CA ASN A 17 10.39 9.51 9.55
C ASN A 17 10.52 10.27 8.24
N GLY A 18 9.41 10.59 7.57
CA GLY A 18 9.42 11.35 6.34
C GLY A 18 8.35 10.89 5.35
N THR A 19 8.44 11.40 4.13
CA THR A 19 7.46 11.15 3.08
C THR A 19 7.97 10.11 2.08
N VAL A 20 7.13 9.11 1.80
CA VAL A 20 7.36 8.12 0.76
C VAL A 20 6.58 8.57 -0.47
N THR A 21 7.26 8.66 -1.61
CA THR A 21 6.64 9.06 -2.88
C THR A 21 6.44 7.82 -3.74
N ILE A 22 5.20 7.60 -4.16
CA ILE A 22 4.81 6.40 -4.91
C ILE A 22 4.25 6.81 -6.26
N GLU A 23 4.85 6.29 -7.34
CA GLU A 23 4.32 6.47 -8.70
C GLU A 23 3.35 5.34 -8.99
N LEU A 24 2.08 5.68 -9.27
CA LEU A 24 1.08 4.70 -9.67
C LEU A 24 1.24 4.36 -11.16
N LEU A 25 0.75 3.17 -11.54
CA LEU A 25 0.87 2.64 -12.90
C LEU A 25 -0.53 2.45 -13.50
N PRO A 26 -1.24 3.54 -13.86
CA PRO A 26 -2.62 3.46 -14.32
C PRO A 26 -2.80 2.74 -15.66
N ASP A 27 -1.76 2.72 -16.51
CA ASP A 27 -1.82 1.99 -17.77
C ASP A 27 -1.75 0.48 -17.57
N ILE A 28 -1.25 0.04 -16.42
CA ILE A 28 -1.07 -1.38 -16.08
C ILE A 28 -2.23 -1.88 -15.25
N ALA A 29 -2.65 -1.12 -14.24
CA ALA A 29 -3.69 -1.53 -13.30
C ALA A 29 -4.62 -0.36 -12.98
N PRO A 30 -5.46 0.05 -13.94
CA PRO A 30 -6.30 1.25 -13.76
C PRO A 30 -7.27 1.14 -12.58
N GLY A 31 -7.88 0.00 -12.35
CA GLY A 31 -8.82 -0.18 -11.24
C GLY A 31 -8.17 -0.06 -9.88
N HIS A 32 -6.99 -0.64 -9.72
CA HIS A 32 -6.23 -0.54 -8.47
C HIS A 32 -5.72 0.88 -8.23
N CYS A 33 -5.27 1.56 -9.27
CA CYS A 33 -4.81 2.95 -9.15
C CYS A 33 -5.98 3.89 -8.78
N ASP A 34 -7.14 3.70 -9.39
CA ASP A 34 -8.32 4.50 -9.06
C ASP A 34 -8.75 4.27 -7.60
N ARG A 35 -8.71 3.03 -7.12
CA ARG A 35 -9.06 2.71 -5.73
C ARG A 35 -8.09 3.38 -4.77
N MET A 36 -6.81 3.32 -5.04
CA MET A 36 -5.79 3.97 -4.20
C MET A 36 -6.07 5.47 -4.09
N LYS A 37 -6.34 6.14 -5.21
CA LYS A 37 -6.61 7.58 -5.22
C LYS A 37 -7.92 7.90 -4.49
N GLU A 38 -8.96 7.09 -4.69
CA GLU A 38 -10.25 7.30 -4.01
C GLU A 38 -10.12 7.21 -2.50
N LEU A 39 -9.45 6.18 -2.00
CA LEU A 39 -9.26 6.01 -0.57
C LEU A 39 -8.33 7.06 0.02
N ALA A 40 -7.31 7.49 -0.72
CA ALA A 40 -6.45 8.59 -0.30
C ALA A 40 -7.25 9.90 -0.18
N ARG A 41 -8.04 10.22 -1.20
CA ARG A 41 -8.82 11.46 -1.24
C ARG A 41 -9.94 11.51 -0.19
N SER A 42 -10.49 10.36 0.18
CA SER A 42 -11.50 10.26 1.22
C SER A 42 -10.92 10.19 2.64
N GLY A 43 -9.60 10.19 2.78
CA GLY A 43 -8.93 10.12 4.09
C GLY A 43 -8.96 8.76 4.75
N LYS A 44 -9.38 7.71 4.04
CA LYS A 44 -9.55 6.38 4.62
C LYS A 44 -8.24 5.71 5.00
N TYR A 45 -7.13 6.07 4.35
CA TYR A 45 -5.81 5.51 4.66
C TYR A 45 -5.10 6.23 5.82
N ASP A 46 -5.58 7.40 6.22
CA ASP A 46 -4.92 8.15 7.30
C ASP A 46 -4.97 7.37 8.60
N ASN A 47 -3.84 7.29 9.29
CA ASN A 47 -3.67 6.60 10.57
C ASN A 47 -3.81 5.06 10.49
N VAL A 48 -3.72 4.47 9.31
CA VAL A 48 -3.82 3.02 9.14
C VAL A 48 -2.46 2.37 9.36
N SER A 49 -2.44 1.35 10.21
CA SER A 49 -1.20 0.68 10.62
C SER A 49 -0.61 -0.21 9.54
N PHE A 50 0.71 -0.40 9.62
CA PHE A 50 1.39 -1.49 8.93
C PHE A 50 1.26 -2.73 9.82
N HIS A 51 0.26 -3.53 9.55
CA HIS A 51 -0.14 -4.64 10.42
C HIS A 51 0.65 -5.94 10.19
N ARG A 52 1.39 -6.04 9.09
CA ARG A 52 2.18 -7.23 8.76
C ARG A 52 3.45 -6.79 8.04
N VAL A 53 4.58 -6.89 8.74
CA VAL A 53 5.88 -6.42 8.22
C VAL A 53 6.91 -7.51 8.45
N ILE A 54 7.37 -8.12 7.35
CA ILE A 54 8.26 -9.27 7.40
C ILE A 54 9.61 -8.89 6.83
N GLU A 55 10.66 -9.02 7.65
CA GLU A 55 12.04 -8.72 7.26
C GLU A 55 12.42 -9.46 5.97
N GLY A 56 13.01 -8.72 5.03
CA GLY A 56 13.45 -9.28 3.76
C GLY A 56 12.34 -9.64 2.78
N PHE A 57 11.09 -9.39 3.14
CA PHE A 57 9.94 -9.72 2.31
C PHE A 57 9.13 -8.46 1.93
N MET A 58 8.26 -7.97 2.82
CA MET A 58 7.38 -6.85 2.47
C MET A 58 6.81 -6.18 3.71
N ALA A 59 6.25 -4.97 3.52
CA ALA A 59 5.46 -4.25 4.52
C ALA A 59 4.02 -4.13 4.01
N GLN A 60 3.06 -4.67 4.74
CA GLN A 60 1.65 -4.69 4.37
C GLN A 60 0.83 -3.75 5.26
N THR A 61 -0.08 -3.02 4.64
CA THR A 61 -0.94 -2.02 5.27
C THR A 61 -2.26 -1.90 4.51
N GLY A 62 -3.08 -0.94 4.90
CA GLY A 62 -4.26 -0.58 4.12
C GLY A 62 -5.55 -1.22 4.57
N ASP A 63 -5.60 -1.87 5.74
CA ASP A 63 -6.87 -2.33 6.31
C ASP A 63 -7.60 -1.13 6.92
N VAL A 64 -8.46 -0.50 6.13
CA VAL A 64 -9.17 0.70 6.54
C VAL A 64 -10.30 0.41 7.53
N GLU A 65 -10.64 -0.86 7.70
CA GLU A 65 -11.71 -1.29 8.62
C GLU A 65 -11.18 -1.51 10.04
N TYR A 66 -10.09 -2.26 10.18
CA TYR A 66 -9.58 -2.67 11.49
C TYR A 66 -8.21 -2.06 11.82
N GLY A 67 -7.56 -1.44 10.86
CA GLY A 67 -6.20 -0.96 11.02
C GLY A 67 -6.04 0.51 11.38
N ASN A 68 -7.13 1.29 11.45
CA ASN A 68 -7.04 2.71 11.77
C ASN A 68 -6.75 2.88 13.26
N MET A 69 -5.57 3.40 13.59
CA MET A 69 -5.08 3.49 14.97
C MET A 69 -5.75 4.59 15.78
N GLU A 70 -6.51 5.48 15.15
CA GLU A 70 -7.23 6.57 15.81
C GLU A 70 -8.73 6.29 15.90
N ASN A 71 -9.22 5.23 15.27
CA ASN A 71 -10.66 4.97 15.20
C ASN A 71 -10.93 3.46 15.16
N GLU A 72 -11.43 2.93 16.27
CA GLU A 72 -11.83 1.52 16.40
C GLU A 72 -10.72 0.53 16.02
N TYR A 73 -9.50 0.84 16.42
CA TYR A 73 -8.34 -0.01 16.10
C TYR A 73 -8.48 -1.40 16.73
N GLN A 74 -8.37 -2.43 15.87
CA GLN A 74 -8.44 -3.83 16.29
C GLN A 74 -7.22 -4.59 15.75
N PRO A 75 -6.08 -4.51 16.43
CA PRO A 75 -4.82 -5.08 15.89
C PRO A 75 -4.87 -6.57 15.62
N HIS A 76 -5.65 -7.34 16.38
CA HIS A 76 -5.80 -8.79 16.18
C HIS A 76 -6.70 -9.13 14.98
N ARG A 77 -7.44 -8.17 14.43
CA ARG A 77 -8.27 -8.34 13.24
C ARG A 77 -7.68 -7.61 12.02
N ALA A 78 -6.71 -6.75 12.23
CA ALA A 78 -6.08 -6.02 11.13
C ALA A 78 -5.50 -7.01 10.13
N GLY A 79 -5.79 -6.80 8.85
CA GLY A 79 -5.46 -7.71 7.78
C GLY A 79 -6.65 -8.49 7.23
N THR A 80 -7.79 -8.47 7.94
CA THR A 80 -9.00 -9.18 7.52
C THR A 80 -10.08 -8.26 6.94
N GLY A 81 -9.90 -6.95 7.03
CA GLY A 81 -10.91 -5.99 6.61
C GLY A 81 -10.59 -5.29 5.28
N GLY A 82 -11.50 -4.43 4.88
CA GLY A 82 -11.39 -3.65 3.66
C GLY A 82 -12.33 -2.46 3.69
N SER A 83 -12.41 -1.75 2.56
CA SER A 83 -13.34 -0.63 2.40
C SER A 83 -14.76 -1.14 2.11
N GLU A 84 -15.72 -0.21 2.15
CA GLU A 84 -17.11 -0.50 1.78
C GLU A 84 -17.30 -0.64 0.26
N LEU A 85 -16.27 -0.31 -0.51
CA LEU A 85 -16.31 -0.39 -1.96
C LEU A 85 -16.19 -1.86 -2.40
N PRO A 86 -16.66 -2.19 -3.62
CA PRO A 86 -16.58 -3.57 -4.10
C PRO A 86 -15.13 -4.03 -4.29
N ASN A 87 -14.92 -5.34 -4.21
CA ASN A 87 -13.60 -5.92 -4.46
C ASN A 87 -13.14 -5.64 -5.89
N LEU A 88 -11.83 -5.61 -6.07
CA LEU A 88 -11.20 -5.35 -7.35
C LEU A 88 -10.85 -6.65 -8.06
N LYS A 89 -11.09 -6.70 -9.36
CA LYS A 89 -10.60 -7.79 -10.19
C LYS A 89 -9.08 -7.69 -10.35
N ALA A 90 -8.43 -8.84 -10.45
CA ALA A 90 -6.99 -8.89 -10.67
C ALA A 90 -6.61 -8.18 -11.97
N GLU A 91 -5.49 -7.49 -11.94
CA GLU A 91 -4.92 -6.79 -13.10
C GLU A 91 -3.47 -7.22 -13.25
N PHE A 92 -3.27 -8.52 -13.47
CA PHE A 92 -1.93 -9.11 -13.59
C PHE A 92 -1.21 -8.58 -14.83
N SER A 93 0.10 -8.44 -14.71
CA SER A 93 0.94 -7.95 -15.79
C SER A 93 2.31 -8.62 -15.75
N GLY A 94 3.17 -8.29 -16.71
CA GLY A 94 4.55 -8.76 -16.74
C GLY A 94 5.49 -7.96 -15.86
N ILE A 95 5.02 -6.93 -15.15
CA ILE A 95 5.87 -6.13 -14.28
C ILE A 95 6.26 -6.98 -13.06
N PRO A 96 7.58 -7.14 -12.80
CA PRO A 96 8.04 -7.97 -11.70
C PRO A 96 7.82 -7.32 -10.33
N HIS A 97 7.67 -8.14 -9.31
CA HIS A 97 7.62 -7.69 -7.92
C HIS A 97 9.03 -7.39 -7.41
N ASP A 98 9.66 -6.37 -7.97
CA ASP A 98 10.99 -5.91 -7.56
C ASP A 98 10.89 -5.10 -6.25
N ARG A 99 12.04 -4.93 -5.59
CA ARG A 99 12.13 -4.07 -4.43
C ARG A 99 11.54 -2.69 -4.73
N GLY A 100 10.64 -2.23 -3.86
CA GLY A 100 9.98 -0.93 -3.98
C GLY A 100 8.66 -0.95 -4.73
N THR A 101 8.25 -2.07 -5.33
CA THR A 101 6.96 -2.13 -6.01
C THR A 101 5.82 -2.30 -5.01
N LEU A 102 4.64 -1.76 -5.37
CA LEU A 102 3.39 -1.97 -4.66
C LEU A 102 2.64 -3.14 -5.25
N GLY A 103 2.26 -4.07 -4.40
CA GLY A 103 1.37 -5.17 -4.77
C GLY A 103 0.04 -5.08 -4.03
N ALA A 104 -1.03 -5.51 -4.66
CA ALA A 104 -2.34 -5.57 -4.03
C ALA A 104 -2.45 -6.83 -3.16
N ALA A 105 -2.72 -6.65 -1.87
CA ALA A 105 -2.98 -7.77 -0.98
C ALA A 105 -4.39 -8.29 -1.22
N ARG A 106 -4.57 -9.60 -1.12
CA ARG A 106 -5.83 -10.27 -1.37
C ARG A 106 -5.91 -11.59 -0.62
N SER A 107 -7.11 -12.15 -0.55
CA SER A 107 -7.29 -13.50 -0.05
C SER A 107 -6.93 -14.52 -1.16
N GLN A 108 -7.33 -15.79 -1.00
CA GLN A 108 -7.04 -16.80 -2.01
C GLN A 108 -7.71 -16.54 -3.36
N ASN A 109 -8.87 -15.86 -3.35
CA ASN A 109 -9.53 -15.46 -4.58
C ASN A 109 -8.74 -14.32 -5.26
N PRO A 110 -8.25 -14.49 -6.50
CA PRO A 110 -7.49 -13.45 -7.19
C PRO A 110 -8.25 -12.14 -7.36
N ASP A 111 -9.58 -12.17 -7.35
CA ASP A 111 -10.44 -11.00 -7.52
C ASP A 111 -10.98 -10.49 -6.18
N SER A 112 -10.23 -10.67 -5.10
CA SER A 112 -10.62 -10.25 -3.74
C SER A 112 -9.84 -9.06 -3.20
N ALA A 113 -9.00 -8.41 -3.99
CA ALA A 113 -8.30 -7.21 -3.55
C ALA A 113 -9.30 -6.10 -3.25
N ASN A 114 -9.01 -5.26 -2.27
CA ASN A 114 -9.90 -4.18 -1.88
C ASN A 114 -9.11 -2.92 -1.51
N SER A 115 -8.56 -2.84 -0.31
CA SER A 115 -7.85 -1.66 0.17
C SER A 115 -6.42 -1.95 0.61
N GLN A 116 -6.11 -3.20 0.93
CA GLN A 116 -4.80 -3.55 1.47
C GLN A 116 -3.76 -3.70 0.37
N PHE A 117 -2.55 -3.27 0.68
CA PHE A 117 -1.42 -3.37 -0.26
C PHE A 117 -0.14 -3.62 0.52
N PHE A 118 0.89 -4.02 -0.20
CA PHE A 118 2.21 -4.23 0.38
C PHE A 118 3.29 -3.57 -0.48
N ILE A 119 4.37 -3.18 0.18
CA ILE A 119 5.56 -2.64 -0.47
C ILE A 119 6.66 -3.69 -0.33
N ASN A 120 7.23 -4.12 -1.44
CA ASN A 120 8.26 -5.14 -1.42
C ASN A 120 9.58 -4.59 -0.89
N PHE A 121 10.16 -5.25 0.12
CA PHE A 121 11.49 -4.93 0.62
C PHE A 121 12.60 -5.49 -0.27
N ASN A 122 12.27 -6.48 -1.08
CA ASN A 122 13.23 -7.24 -1.88
C ASN A 122 12.61 -7.59 -3.23
N ASP A 123 13.40 -8.21 -4.10
CA ASP A 123 12.89 -8.75 -5.34
C ASP A 123 12.17 -10.07 -5.04
N ASN A 124 10.84 -10.01 -5.02
CA ASN A 124 9.98 -11.13 -4.66
C ASN A 124 9.35 -11.74 -5.90
N HIS A 125 10.16 -12.27 -6.80
CA HIS A 125 9.71 -12.73 -8.13
C HIS A 125 8.76 -13.93 -8.06
N PHE A 126 8.70 -14.65 -6.94
CA PHE A 126 7.71 -15.71 -6.74
C PHE A 126 6.27 -15.19 -6.71
N LEU A 127 6.08 -13.87 -6.56
CA LEU A 127 4.76 -13.22 -6.60
C LEU A 127 4.36 -12.79 -8.01
N ASN A 128 5.27 -12.87 -8.97
CA ASN A 128 5.03 -12.36 -10.33
C ASN A 128 3.82 -13.04 -10.96
N ARG A 129 2.93 -12.24 -11.57
CA ARG A 129 1.69 -12.66 -12.23
C ARG A 129 0.68 -13.34 -11.31
N GLN A 130 0.89 -13.30 -9.99
CA GLN A 130 -0.04 -13.83 -9.00
C GLN A 130 -0.66 -12.75 -8.14
N TYR A 131 -0.03 -11.57 -8.11
CA TYR A 131 -0.52 -10.36 -7.44
C TYR A 131 -0.40 -9.19 -8.40
N THR A 132 -1.36 -8.25 -8.31
CA THR A 132 -1.35 -7.07 -9.15
C THR A 132 -0.28 -6.09 -8.67
N VAL A 133 0.63 -5.68 -9.57
CA VAL A 133 1.56 -4.58 -9.33
C VAL A 133 0.92 -3.31 -9.88
N TYR A 134 0.75 -2.27 -9.04
CA TYR A 134 0.10 -1.05 -9.50
C TYR A 134 0.81 0.23 -9.09
N GLY A 135 2.02 0.13 -8.56
CA GLY A 135 2.82 1.28 -8.22
C GLY A 135 4.25 0.91 -7.87
N ARG A 136 5.06 1.93 -7.69
CA ARG A 136 6.45 1.76 -7.23
C ARG A 136 6.90 2.98 -6.44
N VAL A 137 7.74 2.75 -5.45
CA VAL A 137 8.35 3.81 -4.67
C VAL A 137 9.43 4.47 -5.51
N ILE A 138 9.32 5.78 -5.72
CA ILE A 138 10.32 6.57 -6.45
C ILE A 138 11.12 7.49 -5.54
N GLY A 139 10.72 7.61 -4.26
CA GLY A 139 11.45 8.37 -3.24
C GLY A 139 11.08 7.89 -1.86
N GLY A 140 12.06 7.82 -0.96
CA GLY A 140 11.82 7.45 0.42
C GLY A 140 11.85 5.95 0.71
N MET A 141 12.46 5.13 -0.16
CA MET A 141 12.55 3.69 0.12
C MET A 141 13.35 3.41 1.40
N ASP A 142 14.32 4.24 1.73
CA ASP A 142 15.05 4.17 3.00
C ASP A 142 14.11 4.35 4.21
N ILE A 143 13.06 5.17 4.07
CA ILE A 143 12.02 5.36 5.09
C ILE A 143 11.18 4.08 5.22
N VAL A 144 10.82 3.46 4.10
CA VAL A 144 10.09 2.20 4.09
C VAL A 144 10.90 1.11 4.80
N ASP A 145 12.21 1.08 4.60
CA ASP A 145 13.09 0.10 5.23
C ASP A 145 13.10 0.20 6.77
N GLU A 146 12.71 1.35 7.31
CA GLU A 146 12.68 1.60 8.75
C GLU A 146 11.36 1.19 9.42
N ILE A 147 10.36 0.76 8.66
CA ILE A 147 9.07 0.33 9.21
C ILE A 147 9.29 -0.86 10.13
N VAL A 148 8.74 -0.78 11.34
CA VAL A 148 8.98 -1.80 12.38
C VAL A 148 8.40 -3.15 11.95
N ARG A 149 9.19 -4.22 12.17
CA ARG A 149 8.83 -5.59 11.79
C ARG A 149 7.86 -6.21 12.79
N GLY A 150 7.05 -7.15 12.31
CA GLY A 150 6.14 -7.93 13.15
C GLY A 150 4.86 -8.34 12.42
N GLU A 151 4.19 -9.37 12.94
CA GLU A 151 2.95 -9.92 12.37
C GLU A 151 1.87 -10.09 13.47
N PRO A 152 1.26 -9.02 13.97
CA PRO A 152 1.55 -7.60 13.75
C PRO A 152 2.72 -7.11 14.62
N PRO A 153 3.33 -5.96 14.26
CA PRO A 153 4.30 -5.32 15.14
C PRO A 153 3.66 -4.97 16.49
N VAL A 154 4.45 -5.02 17.55
CA VAL A 154 3.97 -4.66 18.89
C VAL A 154 3.57 -3.18 18.94
N ASN A 155 4.42 -2.32 18.36
CA ASN A 155 4.13 -0.89 18.22
C ASN A 155 4.22 -0.54 16.73
N PRO A 156 3.15 -0.77 15.95
CA PRO A 156 3.22 -0.61 14.51
C PRO A 156 3.37 0.85 14.08
N ASP A 157 4.11 1.02 12.99
CA ASP A 157 4.09 2.28 12.27
C ASP A 157 2.74 2.43 11.57
N ARG A 158 2.37 3.67 11.26
CA ARG A 158 1.14 3.97 10.53
C ARG A 158 1.40 4.94 9.39
N MET A 159 0.52 4.91 8.42
CA MET A 159 0.46 5.96 7.42
C MET A 159 -0.18 7.18 8.10
N VAL A 160 0.63 8.20 8.42
CA VAL A 160 0.12 9.41 9.10
C VAL A 160 -0.88 10.12 8.19
N SER A 161 -0.54 10.24 6.91
CA SER A 161 -1.47 10.73 5.88
C SER A 161 -1.10 10.12 4.54
N VAL A 162 -2.10 10.01 3.66
CA VAL A 162 -1.92 9.53 2.29
C VAL A 162 -2.67 10.48 1.38
N LYS A 163 -1.96 11.12 0.45
CA LYS A 163 -2.55 12.13 -0.42
C LYS A 163 -2.13 11.89 -1.87
N VAL A 164 -3.01 12.30 -2.78
CA VAL A 164 -2.65 12.38 -4.21
C VAL A 164 -1.83 13.67 -4.38
N ALA A 165 -0.68 13.57 -5.03
CA ALA A 165 0.23 14.72 -5.15
C ALA A 165 -0.42 15.93 -5.82
N ALA A 166 -1.33 15.71 -6.76
CA ALA A 166 -2.07 16.79 -7.44
C ALA A 166 -2.92 17.62 -6.49
N ASP A 167 -3.26 17.09 -5.31
CA ASP A 167 -4.14 17.75 -4.35
C ASP A 167 -3.38 18.56 -3.30
N VAL A 168 -2.06 18.56 -3.37
CA VAL A 168 -1.20 19.21 -2.37
C VAL A 168 -0.61 20.52 -2.89
#